data_90fb1603fe2fa700675e03543ad33d91
#
_entry.id   90fb1603fe2fa700675e03543ad33d91
#
_cell.length_a   1.000
_cell.length_b   1.000
_cell.length_c   1.000
_cell.angle_alpha   90.00
_cell.angle_beta   90.00
_cell.angle_gamma   90.00
#
_symmetry.space_group_name_H-M   'P 1'
#
loop_
_entity.id
_entity.type
_entity.pdbx_description
1 polymer ?
#
loop_
_entity_poly.entity_id
_entity_poly.type
_entity_poly.pdbx_seq_one_letter_code
_entity_poly.pdbx_strand_id
1 'polypeptide(L)'
;MFRYLFRRLRRSPWMALGVCLFASILSAALCGLNASNISQQKNYEYLYQTLPVSLNVTNLYGSTTANLSIYPWFGGVFTGDDYMTPNFAKYVKDVYLSSSVELTGSELTQLRGITSLEGHRLRQLNGTFVVHFLPGYDESIFSGSDWVAIAPASLYPNLTEPITLSVTTYYKDRVDLMSGAHTFPETFQIVGTYEGSSTELICPYQCMIDVCLDLSITHKLNAVGATVADNYQLDTIRRIAERWFAEPDPLGTPVHWGRFGYDTYPYALDINDTALKQAAVTLRNSLAINRACTALVFLLSAASGFLIGFLVIRQQKREILLLRTMGTRTSSIFLGYAVENLLYGVLGALLGGAIWLWQPPERLGVFLGLFACGLGFSLLIFLRRNLLGNLKEEE
;
A
#
# COMPACT_ATOMS: atom_id res chain seq x y z
N MET A 1 -19.54 47.09 -26.06
CA MET A 1 -19.42 45.63 -26.13
C MET A 1 -20.28 44.91 -25.08
N PHE A 2 -20.19 45.17 -23.79
CA PHE A 2 -21.02 44.55 -22.75
C PHE A 2 -22.53 44.70 -22.93
N ARG A 3 -23.05 45.90 -23.30
CA ARG A 3 -24.48 46.11 -23.55
C ARG A 3 -25.00 45.29 -24.75
N TYR A 4 -24.16 45.01 -25.73
CA TYR A 4 -24.52 44.20 -26.90
C TYR A 4 -24.58 42.71 -26.51
N LEU A 5 -23.62 42.21 -25.72
CA LEU A 5 -23.61 40.85 -25.17
C LEU A 5 -24.87 40.59 -24.30
N PHE A 6 -25.25 41.56 -23.45
CA PHE A 6 -26.42 41.42 -22.58
C PHE A 6 -27.76 41.39 -23.36
N ARG A 7 -27.86 42.16 -24.44
CA ARG A 7 -29.04 42.12 -25.34
C ARG A 7 -29.14 40.80 -26.09
N ARG A 8 -28.02 40.20 -26.40
CA ARG A 8 -27.92 38.94 -27.14
C ARG A 8 -28.24 37.74 -26.25
N LEU A 9 -27.77 37.73 -25.01
CA LEU A 9 -28.14 36.78 -23.96
C LEU A 9 -29.68 36.67 -23.82
N ARG A 10 -30.35 37.79 -23.95
CA ARG A 10 -31.81 37.85 -23.86
C ARG A 10 -32.52 37.26 -25.09
N ARG A 11 -31.83 37.16 -26.25
CA ARG A 11 -32.40 36.62 -27.49
C ARG A 11 -32.23 35.11 -27.67
N SER A 12 -31.21 34.50 -27.08
CA SER A 12 -30.98 33.06 -27.16
C SER A 12 -30.59 32.44 -25.78
N PRO A 13 -31.46 32.53 -24.77
CA PRO A 13 -31.13 32.09 -23.42
C PRO A 13 -30.89 30.60 -23.33
N TRP A 14 -31.59 29.80 -24.10
CA TRP A 14 -31.45 28.33 -24.11
C TRP A 14 -30.07 27.84 -24.58
N MET A 15 -29.47 28.54 -25.55
CA MET A 15 -28.15 28.20 -26.06
C MET A 15 -27.07 28.53 -25.02
N ALA A 16 -27.13 29.74 -24.42
CA ALA A 16 -26.23 30.13 -23.37
C ALA A 16 -26.30 29.17 -22.17
N LEU A 17 -27.52 28.80 -21.77
CA LEU A 17 -27.79 27.85 -20.70
C LEU A 17 -27.22 26.45 -21.05
N GLY A 18 -27.42 25.98 -22.28
CA GLY A 18 -26.88 24.71 -22.74
C GLY A 18 -25.33 24.64 -22.70
N VAL A 19 -24.65 25.70 -23.17
CA VAL A 19 -23.19 25.82 -23.12
C VAL A 19 -22.69 25.82 -21.68
N CYS A 20 -23.29 26.64 -20.80
CA CYS A 20 -22.96 26.73 -19.40
C CYS A 20 -23.15 25.37 -18.69
N LEU A 21 -24.28 24.72 -18.92
CA LEU A 21 -24.60 23.43 -18.27
C LEU A 21 -23.65 22.33 -18.71
N PHE A 22 -23.35 22.24 -20.00
CA PHE A 22 -22.43 21.25 -20.52
C PHE A 22 -20.98 21.47 -20.02
N ALA A 23 -20.51 22.72 -20.05
CA ALA A 23 -19.22 23.09 -19.49
C ALA A 23 -19.15 22.83 -17.98
N SER A 24 -20.24 23.06 -17.25
CA SER A 24 -20.34 22.77 -15.81
C SER A 24 -20.22 21.28 -15.51
N ILE A 25 -20.92 20.42 -16.26
CA ILE A 25 -20.86 18.97 -16.07
C ILE A 25 -19.43 18.44 -16.34
N LEU A 26 -18.81 18.85 -17.45
CA LEU A 26 -17.47 18.41 -17.78
C LEU A 26 -16.41 18.91 -16.79
N SER A 27 -16.55 20.15 -16.34
CA SER A 27 -15.68 20.74 -15.32
C SER A 27 -15.84 20.04 -13.98
N ALA A 28 -17.07 19.74 -13.54
CA ALA A 28 -17.32 18.97 -12.32
C ALA A 28 -16.72 17.56 -12.39
N ALA A 29 -16.88 16.88 -13.54
CA ALA A 29 -16.27 15.58 -13.76
C ALA A 29 -14.74 15.63 -13.68
N LEU A 30 -14.11 16.65 -14.31
CA LEU A 30 -12.66 16.84 -14.25
C LEU A 30 -12.17 17.09 -12.82
N CYS A 31 -12.87 17.92 -12.06
CA CYS A 31 -12.54 18.19 -10.66
C CYS A 31 -12.69 16.93 -9.80
N GLY A 32 -13.75 16.16 -10.00
CA GLY A 32 -13.97 14.89 -9.30
C GLY A 32 -12.85 13.84 -9.59
N LEU A 33 -12.46 13.70 -10.86
CA LEU A 33 -11.34 12.82 -11.23
C LEU A 33 -10.01 13.29 -10.60
N ASN A 34 -9.78 14.60 -10.56
CA ASN A 34 -8.57 15.15 -9.92
C ASN A 34 -8.56 14.89 -8.41
N ALA A 35 -9.67 15.10 -7.72
CA ALA A 35 -9.85 14.81 -6.30
C ALA A 35 -9.60 13.32 -6.02
N SER A 36 -10.18 12.44 -6.85
CA SER A 36 -9.96 11.00 -6.77
C SER A 36 -8.48 10.63 -6.95
N ASN A 37 -7.78 11.23 -7.92
CA ASN A 37 -6.35 10.98 -8.14
C ASN A 37 -5.51 11.36 -6.91
N ILE A 38 -5.76 12.53 -6.32
CA ILE A 38 -5.03 12.99 -5.13
C ILE A 38 -5.32 12.07 -3.93
N SER A 39 -6.59 11.70 -3.73
CA SER A 39 -6.97 10.77 -2.66
C SER A 39 -6.30 9.41 -2.82
N GLN A 40 -6.30 8.86 -4.03
CA GLN A 40 -5.66 7.57 -4.31
C GLN A 40 -4.13 7.62 -4.15
N GLN A 41 -3.50 8.72 -4.52
CA GLN A 41 -2.06 8.89 -4.29
C GLN A 41 -1.74 8.95 -2.80
N LYS A 42 -2.51 9.67 -2.01
CA LYS A 42 -2.37 9.69 -0.54
C LYS A 42 -2.60 8.29 0.08
N ASN A 43 -3.60 7.56 -0.41
CA ASN A 43 -3.86 6.20 0.03
C ASN A 43 -2.69 5.26 -0.31
N TYR A 44 -2.07 5.43 -1.49
CA TYR A 44 -0.88 4.68 -1.87
C TYR A 44 0.29 4.94 -0.92
N GLU A 45 0.58 6.21 -0.62
CA GLU A 45 1.63 6.60 0.34
C GLU A 45 1.33 6.05 1.74
N TYR A 46 0.07 6.17 2.19
CA TYR A 46 -0.38 5.63 3.47
C TYR A 46 -0.19 4.11 3.56
N LEU A 47 -0.56 3.36 2.53
CA LEU A 47 -0.39 1.91 2.49
C LEU A 47 1.10 1.50 2.55
N TYR A 48 1.97 2.21 1.83
CA TYR A 48 3.40 1.96 1.90
C TYR A 48 4.00 2.23 3.28
N GLN A 49 3.42 3.16 4.04
CA GLN A 49 3.88 3.49 5.39
C GLN A 49 3.31 2.57 6.48
N THR A 50 2.09 2.06 6.28
CA THR A 50 1.34 1.39 7.35
C THR A 50 1.24 -0.11 7.21
N LEU A 51 1.27 -0.66 5.98
CA LEU A 51 1.21 -2.11 5.80
C LEU A 51 2.50 -2.78 6.28
N PRO A 52 2.42 -3.65 7.29
CA PRO A 52 3.60 -4.37 7.76
C PRO A 52 4.02 -5.41 6.70
N VAL A 53 5.28 -5.38 6.32
CA VAL A 53 5.90 -6.44 5.52
C VAL A 53 6.80 -7.23 6.45
N SER A 54 6.49 -8.51 6.61
CA SER A 54 7.28 -9.40 7.46
C SER A 54 8.37 -10.12 6.68
N LEU A 55 9.52 -10.22 7.30
CA LEU A 55 10.66 -10.98 6.87
C LEU A 55 10.76 -12.23 7.74
N ASN A 56 10.80 -13.41 7.15
CA ASN A 56 10.92 -14.66 7.88
C ASN A 56 12.09 -15.46 7.34
N VAL A 57 12.94 -15.92 8.24
CA VAL A 57 13.97 -16.87 7.88
C VAL A 57 13.33 -18.24 7.71
N THR A 58 13.62 -18.91 6.61
CA THR A 58 13.11 -20.23 6.28
C THR A 58 14.26 -21.20 6.04
N ASN A 59 13.96 -22.49 6.04
CA ASN A 59 14.91 -23.47 5.49
C ASN A 59 15.04 -23.27 3.97
N LEU A 60 15.93 -24.00 3.35
CA LEU A 60 16.17 -23.95 1.90
C LEU A 60 14.94 -24.38 1.06
N TYR A 61 13.97 -25.05 1.66
CA TYR A 61 12.70 -25.44 1.02
C TYR A 61 11.60 -24.39 1.14
N GLY A 62 11.90 -23.23 1.75
CA GLY A 62 10.91 -22.16 1.98
C GLY A 62 9.94 -22.45 3.10
N SER A 63 10.18 -23.47 3.93
CA SER A 63 9.32 -23.82 5.06
C SER A 63 9.71 -23.03 6.32
N THR A 64 8.72 -22.38 6.91
CA THR A 64 8.82 -21.71 8.23
C THR A 64 8.47 -22.64 9.39
N THR A 65 8.29 -23.93 9.11
CA THR A 65 7.83 -24.91 10.12
C THR A 65 8.78 -25.01 11.32
N ALA A 66 8.18 -25.33 12.45
CA ALA A 66 8.65 -25.26 13.83
C ALA A 66 10.00 -25.94 14.17
N ASN A 67 10.65 -26.59 13.24
CA ASN A 67 11.86 -27.35 13.45
C ASN A 67 13.10 -26.72 12.79
N LEU A 68 13.07 -25.41 12.55
CA LEU A 68 14.29 -24.71 12.14
C LEU A 68 15.28 -24.73 13.32
N SER A 69 16.45 -25.27 13.07
CA SER A 69 17.55 -25.28 14.03
C SER A 69 18.59 -24.25 13.58
N ILE A 70 18.31 -22.99 13.92
CA ILE A 70 19.13 -21.85 13.53
C ILE A 70 20.14 -21.58 14.65
N TYR A 71 21.39 -21.36 14.29
CA TYR A 71 22.40 -20.99 15.26
C TYR A 71 22.11 -19.60 15.88
N PRO A 72 22.35 -19.40 17.19
CA PRO A 72 22.00 -18.14 17.86
C PRO A 72 22.63 -16.89 17.27
N TRP A 73 23.84 -16.98 16.77
CA TRP A 73 24.56 -15.86 16.14
C TRP A 73 23.83 -15.31 14.91
N PHE A 74 22.98 -16.11 14.28
CA PHE A 74 22.20 -15.68 13.13
C PHE A 74 21.16 -14.60 13.47
N GLY A 75 20.71 -14.55 14.71
CA GLY A 75 19.86 -13.44 15.20
C GLY A 75 20.51 -12.07 15.03
N GLY A 76 21.85 -12.01 15.15
CA GLY A 76 22.64 -10.80 14.99
C GLY A 76 22.53 -10.14 13.63
N VAL A 77 22.16 -10.86 12.58
CA VAL A 77 21.88 -10.33 11.24
C VAL A 77 20.77 -9.27 11.31
N PHE A 78 19.77 -9.50 12.15
CA PHE A 78 18.61 -8.63 12.29
C PHE A 78 18.77 -7.59 13.42
N THR A 79 19.54 -7.92 14.47
CA THR A 79 19.79 -6.99 15.58
C THR A 79 20.94 -6.03 15.33
N GLY A 80 21.79 -6.32 14.35
CA GLY A 80 22.96 -5.51 14.01
C GLY A 80 24.27 -5.97 14.66
N ASP A 81 24.25 -7.11 15.35
CA ASP A 81 25.43 -7.70 16.00
C ASP A 81 26.25 -8.56 15.03
N ASP A 82 25.75 -8.76 13.82
CA ASP A 82 26.47 -9.49 12.77
C ASP A 82 27.42 -8.56 12.01
N TYR A 83 28.70 -8.92 12.02
CA TYR A 83 29.74 -8.19 11.30
C TYR A 83 29.72 -8.41 9.78
N MET A 84 29.06 -9.46 9.30
CA MET A 84 29.00 -9.79 7.87
C MET A 84 27.95 -8.95 7.12
N THR A 85 26.83 -8.65 7.78
CA THR A 85 25.75 -7.82 7.23
C THR A 85 25.40 -6.62 8.11
N PRO A 86 26.36 -5.77 8.50
CA PRO A 86 26.16 -4.74 9.52
C PRO A 86 25.11 -3.70 9.15
N ASN A 87 24.70 -3.64 7.89
CA ASN A 87 23.73 -2.66 7.40
C ASN A 87 22.30 -3.23 7.27
N PHE A 88 22.07 -4.53 7.47
CA PHE A 88 20.74 -5.11 7.28
C PHE A 88 19.77 -4.67 8.38
N ALA A 89 20.23 -4.63 9.64
CA ALA A 89 19.44 -4.24 10.80
C ALA A 89 18.79 -2.86 10.69
N LYS A 90 19.40 -1.92 9.98
CA LYS A 90 18.81 -0.56 9.80
C LYS A 90 17.55 -0.52 8.93
N TYR A 91 17.26 -1.57 8.19
CA TYR A 91 16.09 -1.67 7.31
C TYR A 91 14.92 -2.41 7.96
N VAL A 92 15.14 -2.94 9.17
CA VAL A 92 14.16 -3.75 9.88
C VAL A 92 13.82 -3.16 11.24
N LYS A 93 12.68 -3.52 11.75
CA LYS A 93 12.19 -3.23 13.08
C LYS A 93 11.48 -4.46 13.64
N ASP A 94 11.10 -4.42 14.91
CA ASP A 94 10.33 -5.48 15.56
C ASP A 94 10.94 -6.88 15.32
N VAL A 95 12.23 -6.99 15.62
CA VAL A 95 12.97 -8.24 15.44
C VAL A 95 12.36 -9.31 16.32
N TYR A 96 11.99 -10.41 15.67
CA TYR A 96 11.42 -11.57 16.33
C TYR A 96 12.44 -12.72 16.35
N LEU A 97 12.80 -13.12 17.56
CA LEU A 97 13.57 -14.33 17.82
C LEU A 97 12.71 -15.26 18.65
N SER A 98 12.72 -16.52 18.31
CA SER A 98 12.04 -17.55 19.10
C SER A 98 12.91 -18.78 19.25
N SER A 99 12.89 -19.31 20.46
CA SER A 99 13.48 -20.59 20.82
C SER A 99 12.45 -21.43 21.56
N SER A 100 12.50 -22.74 21.45
CA SER A 100 11.60 -23.60 22.21
C SER A 100 12.29 -24.88 22.66
N VAL A 101 11.80 -25.40 23.78
CA VAL A 101 12.17 -26.69 24.36
C VAL A 101 10.91 -27.51 24.57
N GLU A 102 10.97 -28.80 24.23
CA GLU A 102 9.85 -29.71 24.47
C GLU A 102 9.68 -30.00 25.98
N LEU A 103 8.44 -30.02 26.44
CA LEU A 103 8.08 -30.37 27.79
C LEU A 103 7.59 -31.83 27.86
N THR A 104 7.98 -32.54 28.89
CA THR A 104 7.54 -33.92 29.11
C THR A 104 6.77 -34.00 30.41
N GLY A 105 5.68 -34.80 30.43
CA GLY A 105 4.93 -35.06 31.64
C GLY A 105 3.93 -33.98 32.06
N SER A 106 3.65 -32.99 31.20
CA SER A 106 2.62 -31.95 31.40
C SER A 106 1.65 -31.91 30.23
N GLU A 107 0.50 -31.23 30.43
CA GLU A 107 -0.43 -30.95 29.34
C GLU A 107 0.12 -29.89 28.34
N LEU A 108 1.13 -29.14 28.78
CA LEU A 108 1.90 -28.23 27.96
C LEU A 108 2.93 -29.03 27.17
N THR A 109 3.01 -28.78 25.87
CA THR A 109 3.90 -29.50 24.95
C THR A 109 5.25 -28.85 24.81
N GLN A 110 5.32 -27.54 24.91
CA GLN A 110 6.56 -26.78 24.69
C GLN A 110 6.62 -25.56 25.62
N LEU A 111 7.86 -25.23 26.02
CA LEU A 111 8.20 -23.90 26.54
C LEU A 111 8.82 -23.12 25.41
N ARG A 112 8.29 -21.94 25.11
CA ARG A 112 8.72 -21.07 24.02
C ARG A 112 9.15 -19.71 24.53
N GLY A 113 10.37 -19.32 24.28
CA GLY A 113 10.85 -17.96 24.47
C GLY A 113 10.66 -17.11 23.22
N ILE A 114 10.17 -15.88 23.38
CA ILE A 114 9.99 -14.91 22.28
C ILE A 114 10.50 -13.53 22.67
N THR A 115 10.97 -12.76 21.68
CA THR A 115 11.39 -11.36 21.88
C THR A 115 10.26 -10.35 21.65
N SER A 116 9.21 -10.72 20.91
CA SER A 116 8.13 -9.82 20.52
C SER A 116 6.83 -10.56 20.35
N LEU A 117 5.79 -10.11 21.03
CA LEU A 117 4.44 -10.66 20.90
C LEU A 117 3.83 -10.34 19.53
N GLU A 118 4.02 -9.12 19.05
CA GLU A 118 3.56 -8.72 17.71
C GLU A 118 4.25 -9.53 16.62
N GLY A 119 5.57 -9.73 16.74
CA GLY A 119 6.30 -10.61 15.86
C GLY A 119 5.81 -12.05 15.88
N HIS A 120 5.35 -12.53 17.04
CA HIS A 120 4.75 -13.86 17.17
C HIS A 120 3.37 -13.91 16.50
N ARG A 121 2.50 -12.92 16.72
CA ARG A 121 1.18 -12.80 16.08
C ARG A 121 1.26 -12.82 14.56
N LEU A 122 2.18 -12.05 13.99
CA LEU A 122 2.36 -11.96 12.54
C LEU A 122 2.79 -13.29 11.89
N ARG A 123 3.30 -14.23 12.67
CA ARG A 123 3.79 -15.54 12.20
C ARG A 123 2.85 -16.70 12.48
N GLN A 124 1.81 -16.47 13.25
CA GLN A 124 0.77 -17.47 13.48
C GLN A 124 -0.14 -17.55 12.22
N LEU A 125 -0.04 -18.66 11.49
CA LEU A 125 -0.74 -18.87 10.23
C LEU A 125 -2.25 -19.10 10.38
N ASN A 126 -2.72 -19.50 11.56
CA ASN A 126 -4.09 -20.00 11.75
C ASN A 126 -4.74 -19.43 13.02
N GLY A 127 -5.21 -18.20 12.98
CA GLY A 127 -6.12 -17.73 14.00
C GLY A 127 -5.76 -16.40 14.69
N THR A 128 -6.72 -15.88 15.40
CA THR A 128 -6.55 -14.72 16.27
C THR A 128 -5.81 -15.14 17.54
N PHE A 129 -4.57 -14.70 17.67
CA PHE A 129 -3.81 -14.86 18.91
C PHE A 129 -4.09 -13.64 19.79
N VAL A 130 -5.03 -13.78 20.73
CA VAL A 130 -5.42 -12.74 21.67
C VAL A 130 -4.83 -13.04 23.03
N VAL A 131 -4.14 -12.08 23.63
CA VAL A 131 -3.52 -12.21 24.95
C VAL A 131 -4.24 -11.32 25.94
N HIS A 132 -4.56 -11.88 27.10
CA HIS A 132 -5.16 -11.20 28.25
C HIS A 132 -4.15 -11.17 29.40
N PHE A 133 -3.55 -10.01 29.63
CA PHE A 133 -2.60 -9.83 30.72
C PHE A 133 -3.32 -9.56 32.05
N LEU A 134 -2.69 -9.99 33.15
CA LEU A 134 -3.09 -9.59 34.49
C LEU A 134 -2.80 -8.08 34.69
N PRO A 135 -3.53 -7.43 35.64
CA PRO A 135 -3.27 -6.03 35.98
C PRO A 135 -1.81 -5.77 36.35
N GLY A 136 -1.18 -4.80 35.69
CA GLY A 136 0.21 -4.44 35.93
C GLY A 136 1.23 -5.10 34.99
N TYR A 137 0.77 -5.95 34.08
CA TYR A 137 1.61 -6.57 33.06
C TYR A 137 1.11 -6.20 31.65
N ASP A 138 2.02 -6.11 30.70
CA ASP A 138 1.76 -5.84 29.28
C ASP A 138 2.79 -6.54 28.38
N GLU A 139 2.79 -6.22 27.11
CA GLU A 139 3.70 -6.83 26.13
C GLU A 139 5.19 -6.57 26.42
N SER A 140 5.53 -5.61 27.26
CA SER A 140 6.93 -5.28 27.60
C SER A 140 7.65 -6.39 28.37
N ILE A 141 6.91 -7.34 28.96
CA ILE A 141 7.49 -8.52 29.63
C ILE A 141 8.45 -9.28 28.72
N PHE A 142 8.14 -9.36 27.42
CA PHE A 142 8.97 -10.11 26.46
C PHE A 142 10.33 -9.45 26.15
N SER A 143 10.50 -8.19 26.54
CA SER A 143 11.79 -7.48 26.47
C SER A 143 12.64 -7.63 27.74
N GLY A 144 12.07 -8.25 28.77
CA GLY A 144 12.71 -8.46 30.06
C GLY A 144 13.38 -9.82 30.20
N SER A 145 13.92 -10.07 31.40
CA SER A 145 14.52 -11.35 31.82
C SER A 145 13.79 -11.99 33.00
N ASP A 146 12.62 -11.47 33.36
CA ASP A 146 11.85 -11.97 34.48
C ASP A 146 11.25 -13.35 34.14
N TRP A 147 11.22 -14.25 35.13
CA TRP A 147 10.64 -15.59 35.01
C TRP A 147 9.12 -15.56 35.02
N VAL A 148 8.57 -14.91 34.00
CA VAL A 148 7.13 -14.75 33.80
C VAL A 148 6.72 -15.44 32.49
N ALA A 149 5.47 -15.86 32.42
CA ALA A 149 4.95 -16.48 31.19
C ALA A 149 3.47 -16.22 30.97
N ILE A 150 3.03 -16.39 29.73
CA ILE A 150 1.61 -16.48 29.38
C ILE A 150 1.28 -17.93 29.03
N ALA A 151 0.09 -18.38 29.45
CA ALA A 151 -0.37 -19.76 29.30
C ALA A 151 -1.63 -19.83 28.41
N PRO A 152 -1.92 -20.98 27.77
CA PRO A 152 -3.19 -21.15 27.05
C PRO A 152 -4.38 -21.12 28.02
N ALA A 153 -5.38 -20.28 27.70
CA ALA A 153 -6.58 -20.11 28.53
C ALA A 153 -7.38 -21.41 28.69
N SER A 154 -7.27 -22.32 27.75
CA SER A 154 -7.92 -23.64 27.79
C SER A 154 -7.40 -24.55 28.88
N LEU A 155 -6.12 -24.44 29.25
CA LEU A 155 -5.47 -25.26 30.26
C LEU A 155 -5.38 -24.57 31.62
N TYR A 156 -5.27 -23.24 31.62
CA TYR A 156 -5.06 -22.42 32.81
C TYR A 156 -6.09 -21.28 32.93
N PRO A 157 -7.35 -21.58 33.22
CA PRO A 157 -8.38 -20.55 33.32
C PRO A 157 -8.22 -19.67 34.60
N ASN A 158 -7.50 -20.14 35.63
CA ASN A 158 -7.26 -19.44 36.89
C ASN A 158 -5.77 -19.20 37.09
N LEU A 159 -5.35 -17.95 37.07
CA LEU A 159 -3.95 -17.50 36.97
C LEU A 159 -3.29 -17.14 38.30
N THR A 160 -3.73 -17.67 39.43
CA THR A 160 -3.29 -17.19 40.74
C THR A 160 -2.04 -17.89 41.31
N GLU A 161 -1.61 -19.00 40.70
CA GLU A 161 -0.49 -19.78 41.22
C GLU A 161 0.65 -19.89 40.20
N PRO A 162 1.92 -19.83 40.66
CA PRO A 162 3.06 -20.06 39.76
C PRO A 162 3.06 -21.51 39.32
N ILE A 163 3.47 -21.74 38.07
CA ILE A 163 3.58 -23.08 37.48
C ILE A 163 5.03 -23.52 37.55
N THR A 164 5.25 -24.68 38.23
CA THR A 164 6.54 -25.34 38.18
C THR A 164 6.51 -26.41 37.09
N LEU A 165 7.40 -26.28 36.13
CA LEU A 165 7.52 -27.19 35.01
C LEU A 165 8.75 -28.07 35.21
N SER A 166 8.63 -29.33 34.85
CA SER A 166 9.76 -30.23 34.71
C SER A 166 10.21 -30.20 33.25
N VAL A 167 11.27 -29.47 32.96
CA VAL A 167 11.85 -29.45 31.62
C VAL A 167 12.78 -30.65 31.47
N THR A 168 12.44 -31.56 30.57
CA THR A 168 13.28 -32.70 30.27
C THR A 168 13.88 -32.53 28.90
N THR A 169 15.20 -32.52 28.83
CA THR A 169 15.92 -32.44 27.55
C THR A 169 16.70 -33.70 27.30
N TYR A 170 16.68 -34.13 26.06
CA TYR A 170 17.55 -35.22 25.59
C TYR A 170 18.74 -34.59 24.93
N TYR A 171 19.93 -34.83 25.46
CA TYR A 171 21.17 -34.48 24.82
C TYR A 171 21.83 -35.73 24.23
N LYS A 172 22.39 -35.58 23.05
CA LYS A 172 23.21 -36.60 22.44
C LYS A 172 24.67 -36.16 22.55
N ASP A 173 25.42 -36.81 23.45
CA ASP A 173 26.83 -36.52 23.50
C ASP A 173 27.50 -37.07 22.23
N ARG A 174 28.32 -36.21 21.60
CA ARG A 174 29.04 -36.60 20.38
C ARG A 174 30.14 -37.62 20.62
N VAL A 175 30.62 -37.73 21.83
CA VAL A 175 31.78 -38.59 22.15
C VAL A 175 31.32 -40.00 22.47
N ASP A 176 30.24 -40.18 23.25
CA ASP A 176 29.88 -41.50 23.77
C ASP A 176 28.56 -42.07 23.25
N LEU A 177 27.85 -41.41 22.32
CA LEU A 177 26.56 -41.84 21.83
C LEU A 177 25.48 -42.05 22.95
N MET A 178 25.75 -41.65 24.18
CA MET A 178 24.81 -41.77 25.28
C MET A 178 23.81 -40.63 25.19
N SER A 179 22.54 -40.98 25.17
CA SER A 179 21.43 -40.04 25.37
C SER A 179 21.12 -39.94 26.85
N GLY A 180 21.39 -38.79 27.43
CA GLY A 180 20.95 -38.48 28.80
C GLY A 180 19.69 -37.65 28.78
N ALA A 181 18.83 -37.81 29.81
CA ALA A 181 17.75 -36.89 30.06
C ALA A 181 18.07 -36.08 31.34
N HIS A 182 18.15 -34.79 31.19
CA HIS A 182 18.23 -33.87 32.33
C HIS A 182 16.86 -33.28 32.57
N THR A 183 16.38 -33.36 33.81
CA THR A 183 15.11 -32.80 34.25
C THR A 183 15.39 -31.78 35.33
N PHE A 184 15.00 -30.55 35.09
CA PHE A 184 15.11 -29.45 36.03
C PHE A 184 13.74 -28.86 36.31
N PRO A 185 13.38 -28.57 37.55
CA PRO A 185 12.17 -27.85 37.89
C PRO A 185 12.39 -26.36 37.69
N GLU A 186 11.65 -25.79 36.75
CA GLU A 186 11.63 -24.35 36.49
C GLU A 186 10.28 -23.78 36.87
N THR A 187 10.27 -22.66 37.60
CA THR A 187 9.05 -22.04 38.10
C THR A 187 8.79 -20.71 37.38
N PHE A 188 7.67 -20.64 36.70
CA PHE A 188 7.20 -19.44 36.04
C PHE A 188 5.99 -18.84 36.74
N GLN A 189 6.00 -17.52 36.91
CA GLN A 189 4.81 -16.77 37.30
C GLN A 189 3.95 -16.54 36.07
N ILE A 190 2.69 -17.00 36.12
CA ILE A 190 1.77 -16.75 35.02
C ILE A 190 1.19 -15.35 35.14
N VAL A 191 1.43 -14.51 34.16
CA VAL A 191 1.03 -13.08 34.11
C VAL A 191 -0.01 -12.78 33.07
N GLY A 192 -0.45 -13.79 32.32
CA GLY A 192 -1.50 -13.65 31.34
C GLY A 192 -1.91 -14.97 30.71
N THR A 193 -3.01 -14.96 29.97
CA THR A 193 -3.48 -16.09 29.18
C THR A 193 -3.61 -15.67 27.71
N TYR A 194 -3.54 -16.64 26.83
CA TYR A 194 -3.84 -16.41 25.43
C TYR A 194 -4.91 -17.38 24.89
N GLU A 195 -5.68 -16.89 23.92
CA GLU A 195 -6.64 -17.71 23.18
C GLU A 195 -5.97 -18.28 21.94
N GLY A 196 -6.11 -19.59 21.73
CA GLY A 196 -5.53 -20.31 20.59
C GLY A 196 -5.54 -21.81 20.80
N SER A 197 -5.20 -22.55 19.75
CA SER A 197 -5.10 -24.01 19.78
C SER A 197 -3.73 -24.53 20.23
N SER A 198 -2.78 -23.64 20.47
CA SER A 198 -1.43 -24.00 20.92
C SER A 198 -1.46 -24.38 22.40
N THR A 199 -0.65 -25.38 22.77
CA THR A 199 -0.45 -25.85 24.14
C THR A 199 0.96 -25.48 24.63
N GLU A 200 1.44 -24.30 24.24
CA GLU A 200 2.77 -23.81 24.57
C GLU A 200 2.72 -22.85 25.76
N LEU A 201 3.70 -22.91 26.64
CA LEU A 201 3.96 -21.83 27.59
C LEU A 201 4.89 -20.83 26.95
N ILE A 202 4.51 -19.55 26.93
CA ILE A 202 5.29 -18.51 26.23
C ILE A 202 5.92 -17.58 27.27
N CYS A 203 7.25 -17.48 27.25
CA CYS A 203 8.05 -16.67 28.18
C CYS A 203 8.93 -15.67 27.43
N PRO A 204 9.58 -14.72 28.14
CA PRO A 204 10.63 -13.88 27.55
C PRO A 204 11.75 -14.73 26.95
N TYR A 205 12.31 -14.26 25.83
CA TYR A 205 13.39 -14.95 25.14
C TYR A 205 14.64 -15.12 26.02
N GLN A 206 14.95 -14.15 26.88
CA GLN A 206 16.08 -14.23 27.80
C GLN A 206 15.92 -15.39 28.81
N CYS A 207 14.71 -15.60 29.34
CA CYS A 207 14.45 -16.76 30.22
C CYS A 207 14.75 -18.09 29.50
N MET A 208 14.42 -18.17 28.20
CA MET A 208 14.73 -19.39 27.45
C MET A 208 16.24 -19.62 27.29
N ILE A 209 17.04 -18.54 27.15
CA ILE A 209 18.51 -18.67 27.16
C ILE A 209 18.99 -19.21 28.49
N ASP A 210 18.45 -18.67 29.59
CA ASP A 210 18.83 -19.10 30.95
C ASP A 210 18.47 -20.57 31.18
N VAL A 211 17.27 -21.00 30.79
CA VAL A 211 16.85 -22.42 30.82
C VAL A 211 17.83 -23.29 30.00
N CYS A 212 18.22 -22.86 28.81
CA CYS A 212 19.17 -23.61 28.01
C CYS A 212 20.55 -23.71 28.66
N LEU A 213 21.01 -22.65 29.33
CA LEU A 213 22.27 -22.65 30.09
C LEU A 213 22.21 -23.59 31.30
N ASP A 214 21.15 -23.53 32.08
CA ASP A 214 20.97 -24.41 33.25
C ASP A 214 20.89 -25.89 32.86
N LEU A 215 20.26 -26.17 31.72
CA LEU A 215 20.19 -27.52 31.17
C LEU A 215 21.48 -27.95 30.43
N SER A 216 22.46 -27.05 30.29
CA SER A 216 23.68 -27.28 29.51
C SER A 216 23.45 -27.75 28.07
N ILE A 217 22.33 -27.28 27.46
CA ILE A 217 21.98 -27.57 26.06
C ILE A 217 22.34 -26.41 25.14
N THR A 218 22.65 -26.74 23.91
CA THR A 218 22.91 -25.72 22.90
C THR A 218 21.62 -24.98 22.59
N HIS A 219 21.56 -23.69 22.94
CA HIS A 219 20.48 -22.83 22.56
C HIS A 219 20.38 -22.74 21.02
N LYS A 220 19.18 -22.90 20.50
CA LYS A 220 18.89 -22.81 19.05
C LYS A 220 17.63 -22.00 18.83
N LEU A 221 17.66 -21.21 17.75
CA LEU A 221 16.50 -20.46 17.32
C LEU A 221 15.61 -21.35 16.45
N ASN A 222 14.32 -21.37 16.75
CA ASN A 222 13.30 -22.07 15.97
C ASN A 222 12.67 -21.17 14.92
N ALA A 223 12.63 -19.87 15.20
CA ALA A 223 12.15 -18.87 14.26
C ALA A 223 12.95 -17.57 14.41
N VAL A 224 13.24 -16.96 13.29
CA VAL A 224 13.87 -15.64 13.20
C VAL A 224 13.14 -14.83 12.14
N GLY A 225 12.87 -13.59 12.45
CA GLY A 225 12.28 -12.69 11.49
C GLY A 225 12.24 -11.26 12.00
N ALA A 226 11.72 -10.38 11.16
CA ALA A 226 11.60 -8.98 11.47
C ALA A 226 10.47 -8.35 10.64
N THR A 227 10.11 -7.13 10.96
CA THR A 227 9.23 -6.31 10.14
C THR A 227 10.07 -5.29 9.40
N VAL A 228 9.74 -5.02 8.15
CA VAL A 228 10.39 -3.97 7.36
C VAL A 228 10.11 -2.61 8.00
N ALA A 229 11.15 -1.81 8.22
CA ALA A 229 11.01 -0.49 8.84
C ALA A 229 10.38 0.53 7.89
N ASP A 230 10.76 0.48 6.61
CA ASP A 230 10.26 1.36 5.56
C ASP A 230 10.09 0.56 4.26
N ASN A 231 8.85 0.41 3.82
CA ASN A 231 8.52 -0.36 2.62
C ASN A 231 9.09 0.23 1.32
N TYR A 232 9.50 1.50 1.30
CA TYR A 232 10.23 2.08 0.17
C TYR A 232 11.63 1.49 0.00
N GLN A 233 12.16 0.82 1.03
CA GLN A 233 13.47 0.15 1.01
C GLN A 233 13.40 -1.33 0.61
N LEU A 234 12.23 -1.85 0.27
CA LEU A 234 12.03 -3.27 -0.08
C LEU A 234 12.96 -3.76 -1.19
N ASP A 235 13.22 -2.94 -2.21
CA ASP A 235 14.13 -3.32 -3.30
C ASP A 235 15.58 -3.40 -2.83
N THR A 236 15.96 -2.60 -1.84
CA THR A 236 17.28 -2.70 -1.20
C THR A 236 17.37 -3.95 -0.34
N ILE A 237 16.33 -4.26 0.41
CA ILE A 237 16.25 -5.50 1.23
C ILE A 237 16.34 -6.72 0.32
N ARG A 238 15.63 -6.77 -0.80
CA ARG A 238 15.71 -7.88 -1.78
C ARG A 238 17.10 -8.07 -2.32
N ARG A 239 17.80 -7.00 -2.71
CA ARG A 239 19.20 -7.08 -3.18
C ARG A 239 20.15 -7.61 -2.11
N ILE A 240 19.94 -7.26 -0.84
CA ILE A 240 20.70 -7.82 0.27
C ILE A 240 20.34 -9.29 0.46
N ALA A 241 19.06 -9.65 0.41
CA ALA A 241 18.60 -11.02 0.52
C ALA A 241 19.19 -11.91 -0.59
N GLU A 242 19.13 -11.48 -1.85
CA GLU A 242 19.72 -12.19 -2.99
C GLU A 242 21.24 -12.41 -2.84
N ARG A 243 21.92 -11.52 -2.15
CA ARG A 243 23.36 -11.61 -1.95
C ARG A 243 23.76 -12.55 -0.81
N TRP A 244 23.01 -12.52 0.31
CA TRP A 244 23.42 -13.13 1.57
C TRP A 244 22.62 -14.38 1.94
N PHE A 245 21.39 -14.50 1.44
CA PHE A 245 20.51 -15.64 1.68
C PHE A 245 20.46 -16.55 0.45
N ALA A 246 20.23 -17.83 0.67
CA ALA A 246 19.97 -18.75 -0.41
C ALA A 246 18.58 -18.52 -1.01
N GLU A 247 18.41 -18.76 -2.30
CA GLU A 247 17.07 -18.83 -2.89
C GLU A 247 16.35 -20.08 -2.39
N PRO A 248 15.10 -19.97 -1.93
CA PRO A 248 14.33 -21.15 -1.57
C PRO A 248 14.04 -21.98 -2.82
N ASP A 249 14.39 -23.26 -2.77
CA ASP A 249 14.05 -24.22 -3.82
C ASP A 249 12.96 -25.18 -3.34
N PRO A 250 11.70 -25.00 -3.75
CA PRO A 250 10.59 -25.84 -3.36
C PRO A 250 10.75 -27.31 -3.80
N LEU A 251 11.59 -27.57 -4.79
CA LEU A 251 11.83 -28.92 -5.33
C LEU A 251 12.95 -29.66 -4.60
N GLY A 252 13.64 -28.98 -3.68
CA GLY A 252 14.67 -29.58 -2.86
C GLY A 252 15.92 -30.01 -3.63
N THR A 253 16.18 -29.43 -4.78
CA THR A 253 17.47 -29.62 -5.45
C THR A 253 18.54 -28.99 -4.57
N PRO A 254 19.64 -29.70 -4.29
CA PRO A 254 20.67 -29.15 -3.44
C PRO A 254 21.16 -27.84 -4.05
N VAL A 255 20.94 -26.76 -3.33
CA VAL A 255 21.44 -25.44 -3.70
C VAL A 255 22.94 -25.58 -3.87
N HIS A 256 23.43 -25.36 -5.07
CA HIS A 256 24.86 -25.38 -5.31
C HIS A 256 25.49 -24.26 -4.48
N TRP A 257 26.18 -24.65 -3.42
CA TRP A 257 26.99 -23.77 -2.55
C TRP A 257 28.03 -22.96 -3.35
N GLY A 258 28.12 -23.17 -4.66
CA GLY A 258 29.12 -22.61 -5.54
C GLY A 258 28.87 -21.23 -6.08
N ARG A 259 27.70 -20.63 -5.88
CA ARG A 259 27.40 -19.30 -6.44
C ARG A 259 27.97 -18.16 -5.61
N PHE A 260 28.13 -18.36 -4.29
CA PHE A 260 28.50 -17.28 -3.36
C PHE A 260 29.65 -17.64 -2.39
N GLY A 261 30.23 -18.82 -2.47
CA GLY A 261 31.33 -19.20 -1.58
C GLY A 261 30.91 -19.41 -0.13
N TYR A 262 31.84 -19.17 0.80
CA TYR A 262 31.64 -19.35 2.25
C TYR A 262 30.83 -18.21 2.89
N ASP A 263 30.40 -17.19 2.13
CA ASP A 263 29.81 -15.93 2.63
C ASP A 263 28.27 -15.92 2.60
N THR A 264 27.61 -17.01 2.21
CA THR A 264 26.15 -17.10 2.17
C THR A 264 25.60 -17.86 3.37
N TYR A 265 24.50 -17.37 3.91
CA TYR A 265 23.78 -18.06 4.98
C TYR A 265 23.10 -19.34 4.44
N PRO A 266 23.11 -20.44 5.23
CA PRO A 266 22.46 -21.70 4.85
C PRO A 266 20.93 -21.66 5.05
N TYR A 267 20.32 -20.47 4.93
CA TYR A 267 18.91 -20.22 5.13
C TYR A 267 18.39 -19.36 3.98
N ALA A 268 17.09 -19.45 3.72
CA ALA A 268 16.40 -18.56 2.80
C ALA A 268 15.68 -17.47 3.58
N LEU A 269 15.39 -16.35 2.92
CA LEU A 269 14.62 -15.25 3.47
C LEU A 269 13.30 -15.12 2.69
N ASP A 270 12.18 -15.36 3.35
CA ASP A 270 10.86 -15.09 2.82
C ASP A 270 10.45 -13.65 3.13
N ILE A 271 10.07 -12.91 2.08
CA ILE A 271 9.60 -11.53 2.17
C ILE A 271 8.11 -11.54 1.86
N ASN A 272 7.30 -11.52 2.91
CA ASN A 272 5.84 -11.54 2.76
C ASN A 272 5.30 -10.13 2.45
N ASP A 273 5.41 -9.75 1.20
CA ASP A 273 4.92 -8.47 0.65
C ASP A 273 3.67 -8.62 -0.23
N THR A 274 3.01 -9.77 -0.19
CA THR A 274 1.87 -10.12 -1.06
C THR A 274 0.73 -9.12 -0.91
N ALA A 275 0.37 -8.76 0.33
CA ALA A 275 -0.68 -7.78 0.60
C ALA A 275 -0.34 -6.40 0.04
N LEU A 276 0.91 -5.96 0.23
CA LEU A 276 1.40 -4.68 -0.30
C LEU A 276 1.39 -4.66 -1.83
N LYS A 277 1.86 -5.73 -2.48
CA LYS A 277 1.84 -5.86 -3.94
C LYS A 277 0.42 -5.84 -4.50
N GLN A 278 -0.51 -6.57 -3.90
CA GLN A 278 -1.92 -6.59 -4.35
C GLN A 278 -2.57 -5.22 -4.21
N ALA A 279 -2.38 -4.54 -3.08
CA ALA A 279 -2.88 -3.19 -2.84
C ALA A 279 -2.26 -2.19 -3.83
N ALA A 280 -0.94 -2.26 -4.05
CA ALA A 280 -0.23 -1.40 -4.99
C ALA A 280 -0.70 -1.59 -6.44
N VAL A 281 -0.92 -2.82 -6.89
CA VAL A 281 -1.46 -3.14 -8.23
C VAL A 281 -2.87 -2.58 -8.39
N THR A 282 -3.73 -2.78 -7.40
CA THR A 282 -5.12 -2.27 -7.43
C THR A 282 -5.16 -0.75 -7.55
N LEU A 283 -4.36 -0.05 -6.72
CA LEU A 283 -4.28 1.41 -6.77
C LEU A 283 -3.65 1.92 -8.07
N ARG A 284 -2.62 1.26 -8.59
CA ARG A 284 -1.98 1.62 -9.86
C ARG A 284 -2.97 1.49 -11.02
N ASN A 285 -3.77 0.42 -11.05
CA ASN A 285 -4.81 0.23 -12.06
C ASN A 285 -5.89 1.31 -11.97
N SER A 286 -6.34 1.64 -10.76
CA SER A 286 -7.31 2.71 -10.53
C SER A 286 -6.78 4.07 -10.98
N LEU A 287 -5.52 4.40 -10.68
CA LEU A 287 -4.86 5.63 -11.17
C LEU A 287 -4.74 5.65 -12.70
N ALA A 288 -4.45 4.52 -13.35
CA ALA A 288 -4.40 4.42 -14.80
C ALA A 288 -5.78 4.68 -15.43
N ILE A 289 -6.84 4.10 -14.88
CA ILE A 289 -8.22 4.35 -15.31
C ILE A 289 -8.58 5.82 -15.15
N ASN A 290 -8.29 6.43 -14.01
CA ASN A 290 -8.57 7.85 -13.77
C ASN A 290 -7.80 8.77 -14.75
N ARG A 291 -6.56 8.44 -15.10
CA ARG A 291 -5.78 9.17 -16.11
C ARG A 291 -6.43 9.05 -17.50
N ALA A 292 -6.87 7.87 -17.89
CA ALA A 292 -7.58 7.63 -19.13
C ALA A 292 -8.90 8.40 -19.19
N CYS A 293 -9.70 8.38 -18.12
CA CYS A 293 -10.92 9.17 -17.99
C CYS A 293 -10.64 10.68 -18.08
N THR A 294 -9.56 11.18 -17.48
CA THR A 294 -9.15 12.58 -17.57
C THR A 294 -8.83 12.98 -19.02
N ALA A 295 -8.09 12.13 -19.74
CA ALA A 295 -7.79 12.35 -21.16
C ALA A 295 -9.08 12.38 -22.00
N LEU A 296 -10.03 11.51 -21.70
CA LEU A 296 -11.33 11.47 -22.39
C LEU A 296 -12.13 12.75 -22.12
N VAL A 297 -12.14 13.27 -20.89
CA VAL A 297 -12.79 14.55 -20.56
C VAL A 297 -12.17 15.71 -21.35
N PHE A 298 -10.83 15.73 -21.50
CA PHE A 298 -10.16 16.73 -22.30
C PHE A 298 -10.55 16.65 -23.79
N LEU A 299 -10.63 15.44 -24.34
CA LEU A 299 -11.08 15.24 -25.72
C LEU A 299 -12.54 15.69 -25.92
N LEU A 300 -13.42 15.33 -24.95
CA LEU A 300 -14.81 15.79 -24.95
C LEU A 300 -14.91 17.31 -24.82
N SER A 301 -14.03 17.97 -24.10
CA SER A 301 -13.97 19.43 -24.02
C SER A 301 -13.68 20.07 -25.37
N ALA A 302 -12.69 19.59 -26.10
CA ALA A 302 -12.37 20.06 -27.44
C ALA A 302 -13.52 19.80 -28.43
N ALA A 303 -14.10 18.59 -28.39
CA ALA A 303 -15.23 18.23 -29.24
C ALA A 303 -16.48 19.08 -28.95
N SER A 304 -16.75 19.37 -27.67
CA SER A 304 -17.86 20.23 -27.27
C SER A 304 -17.68 21.67 -27.76
N GLY A 305 -16.48 22.22 -27.64
CA GLY A 305 -16.16 23.53 -28.20
C GLY A 305 -16.41 23.59 -29.70
N PHE A 306 -15.99 22.54 -30.42
CA PHE A 306 -16.23 22.41 -31.86
C PHE A 306 -17.73 22.35 -32.20
N LEU A 307 -18.51 21.50 -31.52
CA LEU A 307 -19.95 21.35 -31.73
C LEU A 307 -20.70 22.65 -31.43
N ILE A 308 -20.36 23.32 -30.34
CA ILE A 308 -20.97 24.62 -29.99
C ILE A 308 -20.68 25.65 -31.07
N GLY A 309 -19.45 25.76 -31.53
CA GLY A 309 -19.11 26.68 -32.65
C GLY A 309 -19.89 26.38 -33.91
N PHE A 310 -20.06 25.10 -34.25
CA PHE A 310 -20.87 24.67 -35.40
C PHE A 310 -22.35 25.06 -35.23
N LEU A 311 -22.95 24.78 -34.08
CA LEU A 311 -24.35 25.10 -33.76
C LEU A 311 -24.59 26.61 -33.79
N VAL A 312 -23.68 27.42 -33.24
CA VAL A 312 -23.75 28.88 -33.27
C VAL A 312 -23.85 29.39 -34.70
N ILE A 313 -22.96 28.93 -35.56
CA ILE A 313 -22.96 29.38 -36.98
C ILE A 313 -24.24 28.95 -37.68
N ARG A 314 -24.72 27.73 -37.46
CA ARG A 314 -25.93 27.21 -38.08
C ARG A 314 -27.17 28.01 -37.65
N GLN A 315 -27.32 28.32 -36.37
CA GLN A 315 -28.48 29.05 -35.85
C GLN A 315 -28.45 30.52 -36.19
N GLN A 316 -27.25 31.12 -36.30
CA GLN A 316 -27.09 32.55 -36.50
C GLN A 316 -26.67 32.93 -37.95
N LYS A 317 -26.82 31.99 -38.90
CA LYS A 317 -26.47 32.17 -40.33
C LYS A 317 -26.99 33.47 -40.89
N ARG A 318 -28.25 33.81 -40.65
CA ARG A 318 -28.89 35.03 -41.12
C ARG A 318 -28.28 36.32 -40.55
N GLU A 319 -27.98 36.33 -39.25
CA GLU A 319 -27.38 37.50 -38.59
C GLU A 319 -25.92 37.72 -39.09
N ILE A 320 -25.15 36.61 -39.25
CA ILE A 320 -23.80 36.68 -39.81
C ILE A 320 -23.80 37.27 -41.24
N LEU A 321 -24.79 36.88 -42.06
CA LEU A 321 -24.94 37.40 -43.41
C LEU A 321 -25.26 38.89 -43.39
N LEU A 322 -26.22 39.35 -42.56
CA LEU A 322 -26.55 40.77 -42.41
C LEU A 322 -25.35 41.60 -41.98
N LEU A 323 -24.52 41.10 -41.04
CA LEU A 323 -23.32 41.78 -40.59
C LEU A 323 -22.29 41.89 -41.70
N ARG A 324 -22.19 40.87 -42.56
CA ARG A 324 -21.29 40.91 -43.75
C ARG A 324 -21.78 41.87 -44.82
N THR A 325 -23.07 41.90 -45.09
CA THR A 325 -23.64 42.87 -46.07
C THR A 325 -23.47 44.31 -45.61
N MET A 326 -23.47 44.55 -44.27
CA MET A 326 -23.14 45.86 -43.69
C MET A 326 -21.64 46.18 -43.65
N GLY A 327 -20.75 45.35 -44.27
CA GLY A 327 -19.33 45.61 -44.36
C GLY A 327 -18.50 45.25 -43.15
N THR A 328 -19.04 44.51 -42.17
CA THR A 328 -18.28 44.09 -40.98
C THR A 328 -17.21 43.06 -41.35
N ARG A 329 -15.97 43.27 -40.88
CA ARG A 329 -14.86 42.37 -41.13
C ARG A 329 -15.14 40.99 -40.53
N THR A 330 -14.81 39.93 -41.27
CA THR A 330 -14.98 38.53 -40.82
C THR A 330 -14.27 38.24 -39.51
N SER A 331 -13.11 38.85 -39.25
CA SER A 331 -12.37 38.72 -37.99
C SER A 331 -13.10 39.31 -36.80
N SER A 332 -13.82 40.42 -37.00
CA SER A 332 -14.62 41.02 -35.90
C SER A 332 -15.85 40.18 -35.55
N ILE A 333 -16.48 39.56 -36.57
CA ILE A 333 -17.58 38.62 -36.40
C ILE A 333 -17.04 37.37 -35.64
N PHE A 334 -15.93 36.80 -36.08
CA PHE A 334 -15.28 35.67 -35.40
C PHE A 334 -15.00 35.97 -33.94
N LEU A 335 -14.32 37.10 -33.65
CA LEU A 335 -13.93 37.48 -32.32
C LEU A 335 -15.16 37.67 -31.42
N GLY A 336 -16.24 38.29 -31.91
CA GLY A 336 -17.49 38.49 -31.15
C GLY A 336 -18.12 37.18 -30.70
N TYR A 337 -18.24 36.19 -31.61
CA TYR A 337 -18.80 34.89 -31.32
C TYR A 337 -17.90 34.02 -30.43
N ALA A 338 -16.57 34.09 -30.69
CA ALA A 338 -15.61 33.35 -29.88
C ALA A 338 -15.61 33.83 -28.44
N VAL A 339 -15.54 35.14 -28.18
CA VAL A 339 -15.54 35.73 -26.83
C VAL A 339 -16.84 35.42 -26.11
N GLU A 340 -17.99 35.54 -26.78
CA GLU A 340 -19.29 35.26 -26.19
C GLU A 340 -19.39 33.82 -25.68
N ASN A 341 -19.11 32.85 -26.54
CA ASN A 341 -19.23 31.45 -26.18
C ASN A 341 -18.13 30.98 -25.20
N LEU A 342 -16.95 31.60 -25.26
CA LEU A 342 -15.90 31.38 -24.28
C LEU A 342 -16.31 31.89 -22.90
N LEU A 343 -16.97 33.04 -22.80
CA LEU A 343 -17.52 33.54 -21.53
C LEU A 343 -18.55 32.57 -20.93
N TYR A 344 -19.43 32.00 -21.76
CA TYR A 344 -20.39 30.99 -21.28
C TYR A 344 -19.66 29.72 -20.84
N GLY A 345 -18.64 29.29 -21.58
CA GLY A 345 -17.77 28.16 -21.19
C GLY A 345 -17.07 28.40 -19.85
N VAL A 346 -16.51 29.61 -19.66
CA VAL A 346 -15.86 30.00 -18.40
C VAL A 346 -16.83 30.02 -17.23
N LEU A 347 -18.01 30.62 -17.41
CA LEU A 347 -19.06 30.65 -16.39
C LEU A 347 -19.52 29.24 -16.00
N GLY A 348 -19.76 28.39 -16.99
CA GLY A 348 -20.08 26.98 -16.76
C GLY A 348 -18.97 26.23 -16.04
N ALA A 349 -17.72 26.42 -16.46
CA ALA A 349 -16.56 25.79 -15.83
C ALA A 349 -16.38 26.25 -14.37
N LEU A 350 -16.60 27.52 -14.08
CA LEU A 350 -16.56 28.04 -12.71
C LEU A 350 -17.69 27.49 -11.85
N LEU A 351 -18.90 27.36 -12.38
CA LEU A 351 -20.01 26.74 -11.67
C LEU A 351 -19.74 25.27 -11.38
N GLY A 352 -19.24 24.51 -12.33
CA GLY A 352 -18.86 23.11 -12.12
C GLY A 352 -17.68 22.95 -11.16
N GLY A 353 -16.69 23.85 -11.25
CA GLY A 353 -15.54 23.88 -10.35
C GLY A 353 -15.90 24.31 -8.92
N ALA A 354 -16.92 25.16 -8.75
CA ALA A 354 -17.37 25.63 -7.43
C ALA A 354 -17.94 24.51 -6.54
N ILE A 355 -18.41 23.42 -7.13
CA ILE A 355 -18.84 22.21 -6.41
C ILE A 355 -17.68 21.60 -5.63
N TRP A 356 -16.42 21.84 -6.06
CA TRP A 356 -15.20 21.29 -5.48
C TRP A 356 -14.25 22.38 -4.97
N LEU A 357 -14.78 23.35 -4.25
CA LEU A 357 -14.14 24.60 -3.80
C LEU A 357 -12.76 24.50 -3.12
N TRP A 358 -12.28 23.31 -2.82
CA TRP A 358 -11.06 23.08 -2.04
C TRP A 358 -9.85 22.64 -2.85
N GLN A 359 -9.93 22.56 -4.16
CA GLN A 359 -8.78 22.13 -4.97
C GLN A 359 -8.47 23.16 -6.07
N PRO A 360 -7.20 23.64 -6.15
CA PRO A 360 -6.79 24.54 -7.21
C PRO A 360 -6.91 23.82 -8.54
N PRO A 361 -7.67 24.35 -9.49
CA PRO A 361 -7.97 23.68 -10.73
C PRO A 361 -6.84 23.93 -11.76
N GLU A 362 -5.64 23.46 -11.51
CA GLU A 362 -4.54 23.56 -12.49
C GLU A 362 -4.93 23.04 -13.88
N ARG A 363 -5.79 22.02 -13.89
CA ARG A 363 -6.30 21.41 -15.13
C ARG A 363 -7.46 22.14 -15.76
N LEU A 364 -8.09 23.06 -15.05
CA LEU A 364 -9.21 23.85 -15.56
C LEU A 364 -8.76 24.81 -16.66
N GLY A 365 -7.53 25.30 -16.57
CA GLY A 365 -6.90 26.09 -17.64
C GLY A 365 -6.69 25.29 -18.92
N VAL A 366 -6.25 24.02 -18.80
CA VAL A 366 -6.11 23.12 -19.96
C VAL A 366 -7.47 22.79 -20.56
N PHE A 367 -8.48 22.52 -19.72
CA PHE A 367 -9.86 22.30 -20.16
C PHE A 367 -10.42 23.48 -20.97
N LEU A 368 -10.30 24.67 -20.43
CA LEU A 368 -10.78 25.91 -21.11
C LEU A 368 -9.98 26.20 -22.38
N GLY A 369 -8.68 25.92 -22.37
CA GLY A 369 -7.82 26.06 -23.56
C GLY A 369 -8.25 25.13 -24.68
N LEU A 370 -8.50 23.85 -24.40
CA LEU A 370 -8.99 22.88 -25.38
C LEU A 370 -10.39 23.20 -25.88
N PHE A 371 -11.29 23.65 -24.99
CA PHE A 371 -12.60 24.14 -25.37
C PHE A 371 -12.50 25.32 -26.34
N ALA A 372 -11.65 26.31 -26.02
CA ALA A 372 -11.42 27.49 -26.86
C ALA A 372 -10.81 27.12 -28.23
N CYS A 373 -9.86 26.15 -28.25
CA CYS A 373 -9.29 25.64 -29.47
C CYS A 373 -10.36 24.96 -30.37
N GLY A 374 -11.19 24.10 -29.81
CA GLY A 374 -12.28 23.45 -30.53
C GLY A 374 -13.28 24.46 -31.09
N LEU A 375 -13.70 25.44 -30.29
CA LEU A 375 -14.58 26.53 -30.68
C LEU A 375 -13.96 27.36 -31.81
N GLY A 376 -12.69 27.80 -31.64
CA GLY A 376 -11.98 28.60 -32.64
C GLY A 376 -11.82 27.88 -33.98
N PHE A 377 -11.47 26.59 -33.92
CA PHE A 377 -11.32 25.75 -35.11
C PHE A 377 -12.64 25.63 -35.89
N SER A 378 -13.75 25.37 -35.20
CA SER A 378 -15.07 25.32 -35.81
C SER A 378 -15.46 26.65 -36.46
N LEU A 379 -15.32 27.76 -35.74
CA LEU A 379 -15.65 29.09 -36.24
C LEU A 379 -14.79 29.46 -37.47
N LEU A 380 -13.48 29.11 -37.47
CA LEU A 380 -12.59 29.36 -38.60
C LEU A 380 -13.00 28.60 -39.87
N ILE A 381 -13.30 27.31 -39.73
CA ILE A 381 -13.72 26.48 -40.89
C ILE A 381 -14.99 27.04 -41.51
N PHE A 382 -16.00 27.29 -40.73
CA PHE A 382 -17.34 27.64 -41.22
C PHE A 382 -17.46 29.12 -41.68
N LEU A 383 -16.73 30.03 -41.05
CA LEU A 383 -16.70 31.42 -41.51
C LEU A 383 -15.87 31.62 -42.80
N ARG A 384 -14.90 30.77 -43.08
CA ARG A 384 -14.14 30.77 -44.33
C ARG A 384 -14.88 30.14 -45.51
N ARG A 385 -15.79 29.19 -45.28
CA ARG A 385 -16.66 28.63 -46.31
C ARG A 385 -17.57 29.73 -46.86
N ASN A 386 -17.64 29.85 -48.19
CA ASN A 386 -18.51 30.82 -48.84
C ASN A 386 -19.98 30.55 -48.50
N LEU A 387 -20.50 31.29 -47.53
CA LEU A 387 -21.89 31.23 -47.10
C LEU A 387 -22.87 31.61 -48.23
N LEU A 388 -22.37 32.30 -49.26
CA LEU A 388 -23.18 32.70 -50.43
C LEU A 388 -23.47 31.53 -51.38
N GLY A 389 -22.62 30.50 -51.45
CA GLY A 389 -22.85 29.30 -52.27
C GLY A 389 -24.01 28.43 -51.79
N ASN A 390 -24.20 28.35 -50.48
CA ASN A 390 -25.23 27.49 -49.87
C ASN A 390 -26.62 28.13 -49.81
N LEU A 391 -26.78 29.40 -50.17
CA LEU A 391 -28.10 30.06 -50.26
C LEU A 391 -28.77 29.82 -51.63
N LYS A 392 -28.00 29.42 -52.65
CA LYS A 392 -28.53 29.05 -53.97
C LYS A 392 -29.10 27.64 -54.08
N GLU A 393 -28.80 26.78 -53.06
CA GLU A 393 -29.32 25.41 -53.02
C GLU A 393 -30.62 25.26 -52.21
N GLU A 394 -31.10 26.31 -51.53
CA GLU A 394 -32.35 26.30 -50.74
C GLU A 394 -33.50 27.05 -51.40
N GLU A 395 -33.34 27.61 -52.62
CA GLU A 395 -34.40 28.04 -53.52
C GLU A 395 -34.73 26.94 -54.55
#